data_a0f21e83374c234356a327d053799f81
#
_entry.id   a0f21e83374c234356a327d053799f81
#
_cell.length_a   1.000
_cell.length_b   1.000
_cell.length_c   1.000
_cell.angle_alpha   90.00
_cell.angle_beta   90.00
_cell.angle_gamma   90.00
#
_symmetry.space_group_name_H-M   'P 1'
#
loop_
_entity.id
_entity.type
_entity.pdbx_description
1 polymer ?
#
loop_
_entity_poly.entity_id
_entity_poly.type
_entity_poly.pdbx_seq_one_letter_code
_entity_poly.pdbx_strand_id
1 'polypeptide(L)'
;MNTSAVSPGRAGLLLLLTGQMLPLIDTSITNVALDSITLSLHTNTTQLSLIVALYGVAFAVCLAMGSKLGDNFGRRKMFLWGVALFGIASLLCGIANSITALLAARTLQGMSAALIMPQILATLHVTLKGTAHARAISLYGGIGGVAFIIGQMGGGWLVSADIAGLGWRNAFFINVPISLLVLALSHRYIPETRNETPTRIDWQGTFALALILCCLLFPLSLSPDLGWPWQSQAALLAIIPLTLWMRAGALRQEQQGLHPLMRPRLLKLPSIRFGLLIALLFFSAWSGFMFCMALTLQAGVGMAPWQSGNSFVVLGVTYFASAWYAPKLIARHNVRTILLSGIAIQVSGLLALFATLWLTHGHLNALNLAPSTALIGYGQALIVNSFYRIGMRDIATQDAGSGSAILSTLQQATLGLGPAVLGGLFLHLLNLTQGNYNEALGGFLVAEIVMMLTLAVAAIGARQQLAPRCPAN
;
A
#
# COMPACT_ATOMS: atom_id res chain seq x y z
N MET A 1 -17.41 -35.67 -4.29
CA MET A 1 -18.57 -34.87 -4.70
C MET A 1 -18.03 -33.53 -5.19
N ASN A 2 -18.05 -33.30 -6.50
CA ASN A 2 -17.69 -32.02 -7.11
C ASN A 2 -18.80 -31.01 -6.78
N THR A 3 -18.69 -30.30 -5.65
CA THR A 3 -19.47 -29.11 -5.44
C THR A 3 -18.86 -28.03 -6.35
N SER A 4 -19.42 -27.86 -7.54
CA SER A 4 -19.14 -26.72 -8.39
C SER A 4 -19.31 -25.48 -7.52
N ALA A 5 -18.20 -24.79 -7.22
CA ALA A 5 -18.23 -23.58 -6.42
C ALA A 5 -19.21 -22.57 -7.08
N VAL A 6 -20.27 -22.22 -6.37
CA VAL A 6 -21.28 -21.30 -6.87
C VAL A 6 -20.59 -19.97 -7.20
N SER A 7 -20.79 -19.47 -8.41
CA SER A 7 -20.24 -18.17 -8.82
C SER A 7 -20.87 -17.06 -7.97
N PRO A 8 -20.10 -16.05 -7.54
CA PRO A 8 -20.62 -14.93 -6.74
C PRO A 8 -21.62 -14.06 -7.51
N GLY A 9 -21.82 -14.29 -8.80
CA GLY A 9 -22.66 -13.46 -9.65
C GLY A 9 -22.15 -11.99 -9.72
N ARG A 10 -22.93 -11.11 -10.38
CA ARG A 10 -22.55 -9.69 -10.49
C ARG A 10 -22.62 -8.97 -9.14
N ALA A 11 -23.61 -9.27 -8.31
CA ALA A 11 -23.77 -8.64 -6.99
C ALA A 11 -22.66 -9.04 -6.03
N GLY A 12 -22.30 -10.34 -5.97
CA GLY A 12 -21.20 -10.79 -5.14
C GLY A 12 -19.83 -10.23 -5.56
N LEU A 13 -19.60 -10.10 -6.88
CA LEU A 13 -18.39 -9.44 -7.39
C LEU A 13 -18.33 -7.97 -6.97
N LEU A 14 -19.42 -7.22 -7.13
CA LEU A 14 -19.48 -5.81 -6.71
C LEU A 14 -19.24 -5.66 -5.21
N LEU A 15 -19.82 -6.54 -4.37
CA LEU A 15 -19.60 -6.50 -2.92
C LEU A 15 -18.16 -6.80 -2.53
N LEU A 16 -17.52 -7.77 -3.19
CA LEU A 16 -16.08 -8.05 -2.98
C LEU A 16 -15.23 -6.83 -3.35
N LEU A 17 -15.51 -6.19 -4.50
CA LEU A 17 -14.80 -5.00 -4.94
C LEU A 17 -15.06 -3.79 -4.03
N THR A 18 -16.28 -3.63 -3.52
CA THR A 18 -16.60 -2.58 -2.51
C THR A 18 -15.82 -2.83 -1.21
N GLY A 19 -15.73 -4.09 -0.77
CA GLY A 19 -14.88 -4.45 0.37
C GLY A 19 -13.40 -4.16 0.14
N GLN A 20 -12.90 -4.32 -1.10
CA GLN A 20 -11.54 -3.91 -1.48
C GLN A 20 -11.35 -2.38 -1.42
N MET A 21 -12.38 -1.62 -1.76
CA MET A 21 -12.29 -0.16 -1.75
C MET A 21 -12.10 0.40 -0.33
N LEU A 22 -12.63 -0.25 0.71
CA LEU A 22 -12.52 0.22 2.10
C LEU A 22 -11.07 0.53 2.51
N PRO A 23 -10.11 -0.43 2.50
CA PRO A 23 -8.73 -0.14 2.88
C PRO A 23 -8.01 0.80 1.90
N LEU A 24 -8.39 0.82 0.62
CA LEU A 24 -7.75 1.68 -0.39
C LEU A 24 -8.20 3.15 -0.26
N ILE A 25 -9.50 3.39 -0.06
CA ILE A 25 -10.05 4.72 0.22
C ILE A 25 -9.48 5.24 1.53
N ASP A 26 -9.46 4.40 2.58
CA ASP A 26 -8.98 4.79 3.90
C ASP A 26 -7.52 5.24 3.88
N THR A 27 -6.66 4.57 3.12
CA THR A 27 -5.27 4.98 2.96
C THR A 27 -5.14 6.36 2.32
N SER A 28 -5.94 6.65 1.29
CA SER A 28 -5.87 7.94 0.59
C SER A 28 -6.57 9.06 1.35
N ILE A 29 -7.72 8.80 1.95
CA ILE A 29 -8.49 9.78 2.73
C ILE A 29 -7.72 10.24 3.98
N THR A 30 -6.97 9.33 4.61
CA THR A 30 -6.15 9.65 5.78
C THR A 30 -5.09 10.71 5.45
N ASN A 31 -4.43 10.63 4.29
CA ASN A 31 -3.42 11.61 3.90
C ASN A 31 -4.00 13.03 3.80
N VAL A 32 -5.22 13.18 3.34
CA VAL A 32 -5.90 14.49 3.23
C VAL A 32 -6.32 15.03 4.62
N ALA A 33 -6.55 14.14 5.58
CA ALA A 33 -6.98 14.51 6.93
C ALA A 33 -5.83 14.87 7.88
N LEU A 34 -4.55 14.60 7.50
CA LEU A 34 -3.39 14.73 8.40
C LEU A 34 -3.25 16.11 9.05
N ASP A 35 -3.35 17.17 8.26
CA ASP A 35 -3.22 18.54 8.78
C ASP A 35 -4.34 18.89 9.77
N SER A 36 -5.59 18.55 9.44
CA SER A 36 -6.73 18.73 10.33
C SER A 36 -6.61 17.92 11.63
N ILE A 37 -6.01 16.72 11.57
CA ILE A 37 -5.70 15.91 12.76
C ILE A 37 -4.66 16.62 13.62
N THR A 38 -3.62 17.21 13.01
CA THR A 38 -2.58 17.96 13.71
C THR A 38 -3.18 19.10 14.53
N LEU A 39 -4.02 19.90 13.89
CA LEU A 39 -4.67 21.03 14.54
C LEU A 39 -5.62 20.60 15.68
N SER A 40 -6.34 19.49 15.48
CA SER A 40 -7.34 19.00 16.43
C SER A 40 -6.76 18.27 17.64
N LEU A 41 -5.74 17.43 17.44
CA LEU A 41 -5.14 16.59 18.48
C LEU A 41 -3.79 17.13 18.99
N HIS A 42 -3.35 18.31 18.50
CA HIS A 42 -2.05 18.94 18.86
C HIS A 42 -0.88 17.95 18.69
N THR A 43 -0.86 17.26 17.55
CA THR A 43 0.14 16.24 17.26
C THR A 43 1.41 16.87 16.68
N ASN A 44 2.54 16.22 16.93
CA ASN A 44 3.79 16.56 16.22
C ASN A 44 3.87 15.78 14.89
N THR A 45 4.79 16.18 14.04
CA THR A 45 5.00 15.62 12.70
C THR A 45 5.39 14.14 12.71
N THR A 46 6.13 13.69 13.75
CA THR A 46 6.47 12.29 13.97
C THR A 46 5.23 11.44 14.20
N GLN A 47 4.31 11.92 15.02
CA GLN A 47 3.04 11.22 15.28
C GLN A 47 2.17 11.13 14.03
N LEU A 48 2.23 12.12 13.13
CA LEU A 48 1.53 12.05 11.85
C LEU A 48 2.05 10.93 10.96
N SER A 49 3.36 10.75 10.85
CA SER A 49 3.95 9.65 10.08
C SER A 49 3.53 8.30 10.64
N LEU A 50 3.40 8.17 11.97
CA LEU A 50 2.95 6.96 12.64
C LEU A 50 1.48 6.62 12.34
N ILE A 51 0.60 7.60 12.10
CA ILE A 51 -0.80 7.35 11.72
C ILE A 51 -0.87 6.51 10.43
N VAL A 52 -0.05 6.82 9.45
CA VAL A 52 0.01 6.09 8.18
C VAL A 52 0.84 4.80 8.32
N ALA A 53 1.98 4.88 8.99
CA ALA A 53 2.94 3.80 9.08
C ALA A 53 2.41 2.60 9.89
N LEU A 54 1.77 2.81 11.04
CA LEU A 54 1.24 1.72 11.86
C LEU A 54 0.14 0.94 11.15
N TYR A 55 -0.72 1.62 10.39
CA TYR A 55 -1.70 0.96 9.54
C TYR A 55 -1.01 0.03 8.53
N GLY A 56 -0.04 0.53 7.75
CA GLY A 56 0.67 -0.23 6.73
C GLY A 56 1.47 -1.40 7.30
N VAL A 57 2.16 -1.18 8.43
CA VAL A 57 2.94 -2.23 9.12
C VAL A 57 2.01 -3.32 9.67
N ALA A 58 0.93 -2.96 10.36
CA ALA A 58 -0.04 -3.93 10.88
C ALA A 58 -0.69 -4.73 9.74
N PHE A 59 -1.01 -4.06 8.64
CA PHE A 59 -1.50 -4.71 7.43
C PHE A 59 -0.48 -5.72 6.88
N ALA A 60 0.79 -5.33 6.71
CA ALA A 60 1.85 -6.20 6.20
C ALA A 60 2.07 -7.45 7.07
N VAL A 61 2.16 -7.26 8.39
CA VAL A 61 2.36 -8.36 9.36
C VAL A 61 1.25 -9.40 9.28
N CYS A 62 0.00 -8.92 9.23
CA CYS A 62 -1.17 -9.80 9.31
C CYS A 62 -1.60 -10.37 7.94
N LEU A 63 -1.07 -9.88 6.81
CA LEU A 63 -1.56 -10.20 5.47
C LEU A 63 -1.51 -11.70 5.15
N ALA A 64 -0.35 -12.32 5.37
CA ALA A 64 -0.20 -13.76 5.07
C ALA A 64 -0.94 -14.64 6.08
N MET A 65 -1.05 -14.21 7.33
CA MET A 65 -1.89 -14.87 8.34
C MET A 65 -3.37 -14.78 7.93
N GLY A 66 -3.82 -13.61 7.49
CA GLY A 66 -5.19 -13.40 7.00
C GLY A 66 -5.56 -14.35 5.87
N SER A 67 -4.66 -14.55 4.90
CA SER A 67 -4.85 -15.52 3.82
C SER A 67 -5.07 -16.94 4.35
N LYS A 68 -4.20 -17.44 5.25
CA LYS A 68 -4.33 -18.78 5.84
C LYS A 68 -5.57 -18.94 6.72
N LEU A 69 -5.98 -17.88 7.42
CA LEU A 69 -7.24 -17.88 8.19
C LEU A 69 -8.44 -18.09 7.26
N GLY A 70 -8.47 -17.44 6.09
CA GLY A 70 -9.53 -17.66 5.10
C GLY A 70 -9.55 -19.06 4.52
N ASP A 71 -8.39 -19.62 4.23
CA ASP A 71 -8.26 -21.00 3.75
C ASP A 71 -8.75 -22.02 4.78
N ASN A 72 -8.50 -21.79 6.08
CA ASN A 72 -8.85 -22.71 7.15
C ASN A 72 -10.31 -22.57 7.63
N PHE A 73 -10.78 -21.34 7.83
CA PHE A 73 -12.05 -21.03 8.48
C PHE A 73 -13.15 -20.60 7.52
N GLY A 74 -12.82 -20.41 6.23
CA GLY A 74 -13.74 -19.95 5.19
C GLY A 74 -13.49 -18.49 4.78
N ARG A 75 -13.38 -18.30 3.46
CA ARG A 75 -13.00 -17.00 2.87
C ARG A 75 -14.06 -15.95 3.07
N ARG A 76 -15.36 -16.29 2.84
CA ARG A 76 -16.46 -15.37 3.12
C ARG A 76 -16.50 -14.97 4.59
N LYS A 77 -16.37 -15.96 5.49
CA LYS A 77 -16.40 -15.73 6.94
C LYS A 77 -15.29 -14.77 7.35
N MET A 78 -14.04 -14.98 6.89
CA MET A 78 -12.91 -14.10 7.21
C MET A 78 -13.04 -12.72 6.57
N PHE A 79 -13.58 -12.64 5.36
CA PHE A 79 -13.93 -11.36 4.71
C PHE A 79 -14.92 -10.57 5.56
N LEU A 80 -16.01 -11.19 6.01
CA LEU A 80 -17.01 -10.55 6.88
C LEU A 80 -16.42 -10.08 8.21
N TRP A 81 -15.61 -10.91 8.87
CA TRP A 81 -14.90 -10.50 10.07
C TRP A 81 -13.95 -9.33 9.81
N GLY A 82 -13.21 -9.38 8.70
CA GLY A 82 -12.35 -8.27 8.29
C GLY A 82 -13.12 -6.97 8.09
N VAL A 83 -14.24 -6.99 7.38
CA VAL A 83 -15.09 -5.81 7.14
C VAL A 83 -15.73 -5.30 8.45
N ALA A 84 -16.20 -6.19 9.33
CA ALA A 84 -16.75 -5.81 10.62
C ALA A 84 -15.71 -5.12 11.51
N LEU A 85 -14.53 -5.73 11.65
CA LEU A 85 -13.44 -5.16 12.42
C LEU A 85 -12.93 -3.85 11.82
N PHE A 86 -12.92 -3.72 10.47
CA PHE A 86 -12.53 -2.50 9.79
C PHE A 86 -13.53 -1.37 10.07
N GLY A 87 -14.83 -1.65 10.03
CA GLY A 87 -15.87 -0.70 10.39
C GLY A 87 -15.79 -0.26 11.86
N ILE A 88 -15.56 -1.20 12.78
CA ILE A 88 -15.35 -0.90 14.20
C ILE A 88 -14.08 -0.05 14.40
N ALA A 89 -12.96 -0.43 13.79
CA ALA A 89 -11.72 0.32 13.88
C ALA A 89 -11.87 1.73 13.29
N SER A 90 -12.61 1.88 12.19
CA SER A 90 -12.93 3.20 11.62
C SER A 90 -13.79 4.04 12.55
N LEU A 91 -14.76 3.44 13.23
CA LEU A 91 -15.54 4.12 14.26
C LEU A 91 -14.64 4.59 15.41
N LEU A 92 -13.73 3.71 15.90
CA LEU A 92 -12.76 4.05 16.94
C LEU A 92 -11.81 5.18 16.50
N CYS A 93 -11.35 5.19 15.23
CA CYS A 93 -10.59 6.32 14.69
C CYS A 93 -11.40 7.62 14.73
N GLY A 94 -12.67 7.58 14.32
CA GLY A 94 -13.53 8.76 14.28
C GLY A 94 -13.88 9.34 15.66
N ILE A 95 -13.97 8.51 16.69
CA ILE A 95 -14.25 8.97 18.08
C ILE A 95 -12.98 9.22 18.90
N ALA A 96 -11.77 9.03 18.33
CA ALA A 96 -10.52 9.20 19.05
C ALA A 96 -10.32 10.65 19.52
N ASN A 97 -10.03 10.80 20.83
CA ASN A 97 -9.78 12.09 21.47
C ASN A 97 -8.31 12.30 21.85
N SER A 98 -7.45 11.34 21.51
CA SER A 98 -6.02 11.41 21.71
C SER A 98 -5.29 10.72 20.55
N ILE A 99 -4.06 11.15 20.30
CA ILE A 99 -3.21 10.52 19.29
C ILE A 99 -2.98 9.03 19.58
N THR A 100 -2.78 8.65 20.85
CA THR A 100 -2.55 7.25 21.23
C THR A 100 -3.77 6.38 20.90
N ALA A 101 -4.99 6.86 21.16
CA ALA A 101 -6.22 6.17 20.79
C ALA A 101 -6.33 6.01 19.26
N LEU A 102 -6.01 7.07 18.52
CA LEU A 102 -6.01 7.04 17.06
C LEU A 102 -4.99 6.03 16.52
N LEU A 103 -3.75 6.03 17.03
CA LEU A 103 -2.70 5.09 16.60
C LEU A 103 -3.09 3.62 16.90
N ALA A 104 -3.69 3.36 18.06
CA ALA A 104 -4.20 2.02 18.39
C ALA A 104 -5.33 1.59 17.44
N ALA A 105 -6.28 2.49 17.15
CA ALA A 105 -7.36 2.23 16.20
C ALA A 105 -6.84 2.03 14.76
N ARG A 106 -5.82 2.78 14.32
CA ARG A 106 -5.15 2.62 13.03
C ARG A 106 -4.45 1.26 12.91
N THR A 107 -3.81 0.81 13.99
CA THR A 107 -3.21 -0.53 14.04
C THR A 107 -4.27 -1.62 13.84
N LEU A 108 -5.40 -1.54 14.56
CA LEU A 108 -6.52 -2.47 14.42
C LEU A 108 -7.11 -2.43 13.00
N GLN A 109 -7.20 -1.24 12.41
CA GLN A 109 -7.70 -1.04 11.05
C GLN A 109 -6.79 -1.70 9.99
N GLY A 110 -5.46 -1.59 10.15
CA GLY A 110 -4.48 -2.30 9.30
C GLY A 110 -4.59 -3.82 9.42
N MET A 111 -4.73 -4.36 10.64
CA MET A 111 -4.97 -5.79 10.86
C MET A 111 -6.26 -6.26 10.19
N SER A 112 -7.31 -5.44 10.23
CA SER A 112 -8.61 -5.74 9.61
C SER A 112 -8.51 -5.76 8.09
N ALA A 113 -7.78 -4.82 7.48
CA ALA A 113 -7.50 -4.77 6.04
C ALA A 113 -6.79 -6.05 5.55
N ALA A 114 -5.90 -6.60 6.39
CA ALA A 114 -5.19 -7.85 6.12
C ALA A 114 -6.12 -9.08 6.10
N LEU A 115 -7.26 -9.03 6.76
CA LEU A 115 -8.28 -10.06 6.66
C LEU A 115 -9.15 -9.90 5.40
N ILE A 116 -9.36 -8.69 4.89
CA ILE A 116 -10.23 -8.42 3.75
C ILE A 116 -9.56 -8.81 2.42
N MET A 117 -8.38 -8.24 2.15
CA MET A 117 -7.77 -8.25 0.81
C MET A 117 -7.46 -9.64 0.26
N PRO A 118 -6.86 -10.59 1.00
CA PRO A 118 -6.55 -11.92 0.48
C PRO A 118 -7.79 -12.73 0.12
N GLN A 119 -8.90 -12.53 0.85
CA GLN A 119 -10.12 -13.30 0.64
C GLN A 119 -10.77 -13.00 -0.71
N ILE A 120 -10.66 -11.74 -1.16
CA ILE A 120 -11.25 -11.30 -2.43
C ILE A 120 -10.58 -12.04 -3.59
N LEU A 121 -9.25 -11.94 -3.69
CA LEU A 121 -8.49 -12.63 -4.75
C LEU A 121 -8.69 -14.13 -4.69
N ALA A 122 -8.60 -14.75 -3.51
CA ALA A 122 -8.77 -16.18 -3.33
C ALA A 122 -10.18 -16.65 -3.74
N THR A 123 -11.22 -15.90 -3.38
CA THR A 123 -12.60 -16.19 -3.80
C THR A 123 -12.75 -16.09 -5.31
N LEU A 124 -12.23 -15.03 -5.95
CA LEU A 124 -12.30 -14.88 -7.41
C LEU A 124 -11.57 -16.00 -8.16
N HIS A 125 -10.41 -16.44 -7.66
CA HIS A 125 -9.64 -17.53 -8.27
C HIS A 125 -10.36 -18.88 -8.18
N VAL A 126 -11.04 -19.17 -7.08
CA VAL A 126 -11.72 -20.45 -6.86
C VAL A 126 -13.07 -20.52 -7.55
N THR A 127 -13.81 -19.38 -7.60
CA THR A 127 -15.20 -19.36 -8.06
C THR A 127 -15.36 -19.01 -9.54
N LEU A 128 -14.37 -18.36 -10.15
CA LEU A 128 -14.44 -17.90 -11.54
C LEU A 128 -13.40 -18.59 -12.42
N LYS A 129 -13.75 -18.85 -13.68
CA LYS A 129 -12.87 -19.47 -14.68
C LYS A 129 -12.93 -18.71 -16.01
N GLY A 130 -11.90 -18.90 -16.86
CA GLY A 130 -11.87 -18.38 -18.22
C GLY A 130 -11.99 -16.84 -18.29
N THR A 131 -12.82 -16.36 -19.20
CA THR A 131 -13.02 -14.91 -19.45
C THR A 131 -13.63 -14.17 -18.26
N ALA A 132 -14.50 -14.81 -17.48
CA ALA A 132 -15.09 -14.21 -16.29
C ALA A 132 -14.03 -13.96 -15.19
N HIS A 133 -13.11 -14.90 -14.98
CA HIS A 133 -11.98 -14.74 -14.08
C HIS A 133 -11.07 -13.59 -14.55
N ALA A 134 -10.65 -13.58 -15.83
CA ALA A 134 -9.80 -12.54 -16.38
C ALA A 134 -10.42 -11.13 -16.22
N ARG A 135 -11.74 -11.02 -16.47
CA ARG A 135 -12.47 -9.76 -16.27
C ARG A 135 -12.52 -9.32 -14.81
N ALA A 136 -12.79 -10.25 -13.89
CA ALA A 136 -12.85 -9.94 -12.46
C ALA A 136 -11.49 -9.49 -11.92
N ILE A 137 -10.38 -10.12 -12.32
CA ILE A 137 -9.01 -9.72 -11.96
C ILE A 137 -8.66 -8.35 -12.54
N SER A 138 -9.09 -8.05 -13.78
CA SER A 138 -8.89 -6.70 -14.36
C SER A 138 -9.65 -5.63 -13.57
N LEU A 139 -10.89 -5.91 -13.15
CA LEU A 139 -11.66 -5.00 -12.30
C LEU A 139 -11.01 -4.82 -10.93
N TYR A 140 -10.56 -5.91 -10.31
CA TYR A 140 -9.83 -5.88 -9.05
C TYR A 140 -8.59 -4.97 -9.12
N GLY A 141 -7.79 -5.10 -10.18
CA GLY A 141 -6.62 -4.25 -10.40
C GLY A 141 -6.97 -2.78 -10.68
N GLY A 142 -8.03 -2.54 -11.45
CA GLY A 142 -8.47 -1.19 -11.82
C GLY A 142 -9.12 -0.41 -10.67
N ILE A 143 -9.76 -1.10 -9.73
CA ILE A 143 -10.49 -0.45 -8.62
C ILE A 143 -9.57 0.37 -7.71
N GLY A 144 -8.26 0.03 -7.67
CA GLY A 144 -7.28 0.75 -6.89
C GLY A 144 -7.17 2.23 -7.26
N GLY A 145 -7.13 2.53 -8.58
CA GLY A 145 -7.11 3.92 -9.05
C GLY A 145 -8.41 4.68 -8.76
N VAL A 146 -9.54 4.01 -8.92
CA VAL A 146 -10.87 4.61 -8.61
C VAL A 146 -10.97 4.89 -7.10
N ALA A 147 -10.60 3.93 -6.26
CA ALA A 147 -10.62 4.08 -4.81
C ALA A 147 -9.69 5.23 -4.35
N PHE A 148 -8.53 5.37 -4.99
CA PHE A 148 -7.60 6.45 -4.71
C PHE A 148 -8.24 7.82 -5.00
N ILE A 149 -8.87 8.00 -6.18
CA ILE A 149 -9.55 9.25 -6.54
C ILE A 149 -10.68 9.55 -5.55
N ILE A 150 -11.53 8.55 -5.26
CA ILE A 150 -12.65 8.71 -4.32
C ILE A 150 -12.13 9.09 -2.94
N GLY A 151 -11.03 8.48 -2.46
CA GLY A 151 -10.45 8.79 -1.16
C GLY A 151 -9.87 10.19 -1.09
N GLN A 152 -9.14 10.63 -2.12
CA GLN A 152 -8.54 11.98 -2.15
C GLN A 152 -9.61 13.06 -2.28
N MET A 153 -10.48 13.00 -3.30
CA MET A 153 -11.54 13.99 -3.50
C MET A 153 -12.60 13.93 -2.40
N GLY A 154 -13.16 12.74 -2.19
CA GLY A 154 -14.25 12.55 -1.23
C GLY A 154 -13.79 12.85 0.19
N GLY A 155 -12.56 12.45 0.52
CA GLY A 155 -11.94 12.74 1.81
C GLY A 155 -11.72 14.23 2.01
N GLY A 156 -11.12 14.90 1.04
CA GLY A 156 -10.94 16.34 1.09
C GLY A 156 -12.25 17.10 1.26
N TRP A 157 -13.28 16.70 0.54
CA TRP A 157 -14.62 17.28 0.67
C TRP A 157 -15.24 16.99 2.05
N LEU A 158 -15.18 15.75 2.54
CA LEU A 158 -15.75 15.37 3.84
C LEU A 158 -15.09 16.10 5.01
N VAL A 159 -13.76 16.28 4.97
CA VAL A 159 -13.03 17.02 5.98
C VAL A 159 -13.39 18.51 5.93
N SER A 160 -13.47 19.10 4.72
CA SER A 160 -13.77 20.51 4.53
C SER A 160 -15.23 20.86 4.78
N ALA A 161 -16.15 19.94 4.50
CA ALA A 161 -17.59 20.13 4.72
C ALA A 161 -17.96 20.18 6.21
N ASP A 162 -17.07 19.71 7.07
CA ASP A 162 -17.23 19.70 8.54
C ASP A 162 -18.63 19.29 9.01
N ILE A 163 -19.14 18.19 8.44
CA ILE A 163 -20.50 17.71 8.71
C ILE A 163 -20.65 17.47 10.22
N ALA A 164 -21.62 18.12 10.82
CA ALA A 164 -21.93 18.09 12.25
C ALA A 164 -20.77 18.54 13.17
N GLY A 165 -19.84 19.34 12.70
CA GLY A 165 -18.68 19.80 13.49
C GLY A 165 -17.65 18.71 13.77
N LEU A 166 -17.66 17.62 12.98
CA LEU A 166 -16.81 16.46 13.20
C LEU A 166 -15.45 16.54 12.45
N GLY A 167 -15.30 17.48 11.51
CA GLY A 167 -14.07 17.76 10.77
C GLY A 167 -13.46 16.50 10.15
N TRP A 168 -12.18 16.24 10.46
CA TRP A 168 -11.43 15.10 9.95
C TRP A 168 -12.02 13.73 10.35
N ARG A 169 -12.84 13.65 11.40
CA ARG A 169 -13.46 12.42 11.88
C ARG A 169 -14.42 11.84 10.83
N ASN A 170 -15.02 12.70 9.99
CA ASN A 170 -15.87 12.29 8.89
C ASN A 170 -15.16 11.40 7.88
N ALA A 171 -13.84 11.58 7.72
CA ALA A 171 -13.00 10.75 6.86
C ALA A 171 -12.98 9.27 7.30
N PHE A 172 -13.10 9.00 8.60
CA PHE A 172 -13.18 7.64 9.12
C PHE A 172 -14.61 7.13 9.22
N PHE A 173 -15.56 7.99 9.60
CA PHE A 173 -16.95 7.59 9.74
C PHE A 173 -17.60 7.13 8.43
N ILE A 174 -17.15 7.61 7.27
CA ILE A 174 -17.66 7.15 5.96
C ILE A 174 -17.48 5.64 5.75
N ASN A 175 -16.47 5.03 6.35
CA ASN A 175 -16.22 3.59 6.26
C ASN A 175 -17.28 2.76 6.99
N VAL A 176 -17.94 3.33 8.01
CA VAL A 176 -18.92 2.61 8.84
C VAL A 176 -20.17 2.20 8.04
N PRO A 177 -20.91 3.14 7.38
CA PRO A 177 -22.07 2.75 6.58
C PRO A 177 -21.70 1.85 5.40
N ILE A 178 -20.53 2.02 4.79
CA ILE A 178 -20.07 1.15 3.71
C ILE A 178 -19.82 -0.27 4.26
N SER A 179 -19.17 -0.40 5.42
CA SER A 179 -18.97 -1.69 6.07
C SER A 179 -20.27 -2.37 6.43
N LEU A 180 -21.24 -1.65 6.99
CA LEU A 180 -22.55 -2.17 7.31
C LEU A 180 -23.31 -2.66 6.06
N LEU A 181 -23.26 -1.91 4.96
CA LEU A 181 -23.85 -2.32 3.68
C LEU A 181 -23.23 -3.62 3.16
N VAL A 182 -21.88 -3.70 3.15
CA VAL A 182 -21.16 -4.91 2.71
C VAL A 182 -21.53 -6.09 3.61
N LEU A 183 -21.56 -5.92 4.93
CA LEU A 183 -21.92 -6.98 5.88
C LEU A 183 -23.35 -7.50 5.65
N ALA A 184 -24.31 -6.59 5.51
CA ALA A 184 -25.72 -6.94 5.34
C ALA A 184 -25.97 -7.77 4.07
N LEU A 185 -25.28 -7.45 2.97
CA LEU A 185 -25.51 -8.07 1.67
C LEU A 185 -24.60 -9.26 1.38
N SER A 186 -23.36 -9.29 1.91
CA SER A 186 -22.36 -10.28 1.55
C SER A 186 -22.75 -11.71 1.91
N HIS A 187 -23.48 -11.89 3.02
CA HIS A 187 -23.93 -13.23 3.43
C HIS A 187 -24.80 -13.91 2.37
N ARG A 188 -25.58 -13.13 1.63
CA ARG A 188 -26.50 -13.63 0.59
C ARG A 188 -25.82 -13.85 -0.76
N TYR A 189 -24.84 -12.99 -1.12
CA TYR A 189 -24.32 -12.94 -2.49
C TYR A 189 -22.90 -13.46 -2.65
N ILE A 190 -22.13 -13.62 -1.56
CA ILE A 190 -20.77 -14.17 -1.62
C ILE A 190 -20.82 -15.63 -1.21
N PRO A 191 -20.36 -16.59 -2.05
CA PRO A 191 -20.30 -18.00 -1.69
C PRO A 191 -19.23 -18.26 -0.65
N GLU A 192 -19.47 -19.23 0.25
CA GLU A 192 -18.43 -19.70 1.14
C GLU A 192 -17.50 -20.65 0.40
N THR A 193 -16.20 -20.42 0.57
CA THR A 193 -15.14 -21.26 0.02
C THR A 193 -14.05 -21.46 1.08
N ARG A 194 -13.53 -22.68 1.18
CA ARG A 194 -12.42 -23.01 2.09
C ARG A 194 -11.58 -24.13 1.49
N ASN A 195 -10.37 -24.32 1.98
CA ASN A 195 -9.56 -25.46 1.62
C ASN A 195 -10.04 -26.70 2.40
N GLU A 196 -9.98 -27.86 1.76
CA GLU A 196 -10.34 -29.14 2.41
C GLU A 196 -9.30 -29.52 3.48
N THR A 197 -8.04 -29.21 3.25
CA THR A 197 -6.94 -29.47 4.18
C THR A 197 -6.50 -28.19 4.86
N PRO A 198 -6.61 -28.11 6.21
CA PRO A 198 -6.15 -26.94 6.97
C PRO A 198 -4.64 -26.74 6.82
N THR A 199 -4.23 -25.50 6.64
CA THR A 199 -2.82 -25.10 6.59
C THR A 199 -2.37 -24.54 7.93
N ARG A 200 -1.18 -24.94 8.42
CA ARG A 200 -0.64 -24.38 9.66
C ARG A 200 -0.29 -22.89 9.48
N ILE A 201 -0.63 -22.11 10.51
CA ILE A 201 -0.26 -20.67 10.59
C ILE A 201 1.15 -20.60 11.16
N ASP A 202 2.00 -19.83 10.50
CA ASP A 202 3.36 -19.57 10.97
C ASP A 202 3.39 -18.40 11.96
N TRP A 203 3.04 -18.70 13.21
CA TRP A 203 3.07 -17.70 14.29
C TRP A 203 4.47 -17.15 14.55
N GLN A 204 5.50 -18.01 14.47
CA GLN A 204 6.89 -17.61 14.68
C GLN A 204 7.33 -16.61 13.60
N GLY A 205 7.07 -16.91 12.33
CA GLY A 205 7.41 -16.01 11.22
C GLY A 205 6.63 -14.70 11.28
N THR A 206 5.32 -14.76 11.64
CA THR A 206 4.49 -13.57 11.80
C THR A 206 4.99 -12.67 12.92
N PHE A 207 5.29 -13.24 14.09
CA PHE A 207 5.82 -12.49 15.23
C PHE A 207 7.21 -11.91 14.96
N ALA A 208 8.11 -12.69 14.32
CA ALA A 208 9.43 -12.21 13.93
C ALA A 208 9.33 -11.04 12.94
N LEU A 209 8.45 -11.14 11.94
CA LEU A 209 8.19 -10.05 11.00
C LEU A 209 7.67 -8.79 11.70
N ALA A 210 6.74 -8.95 12.65
CA ALA A 210 6.21 -7.84 13.45
C ALA A 210 7.34 -7.14 14.21
N LEU A 211 8.18 -7.89 14.90
CA LEU A 211 9.32 -7.32 15.63
C LEU A 211 10.30 -6.61 14.70
N ILE A 212 10.65 -7.21 13.55
CA ILE A 212 11.54 -6.59 12.56
C ILE A 212 10.98 -5.26 12.08
N LEU A 213 9.70 -5.23 11.69
CA LEU A 213 9.06 -4.00 11.20
C LEU A 213 8.89 -2.95 12.31
N CYS A 214 8.60 -3.35 13.54
CA CYS A 214 8.58 -2.42 14.68
C CYS A 214 9.99 -1.88 14.99
N CYS A 215 11.01 -2.73 15.02
CA CYS A 215 12.41 -2.33 15.21
C CYS A 215 12.93 -1.42 14.08
N LEU A 216 12.30 -1.42 12.93
CA LEU A 216 12.58 -0.49 11.84
C LEU A 216 11.75 0.78 11.95
N LEU A 217 10.44 0.65 12.15
CA LEU A 217 9.50 1.77 12.16
C LEU A 217 9.77 2.77 13.30
N PHE A 218 9.82 2.29 14.55
CA PHE A 218 9.91 3.18 15.71
C PHE A 218 11.22 3.99 15.74
N PRO A 219 12.41 3.40 15.54
CA PRO A 219 13.63 4.18 15.45
C PRO A 219 13.61 5.22 14.34
N LEU A 220 13.17 4.85 13.13
CA LEU A 220 13.15 5.77 11.99
C LEU A 220 12.15 6.91 12.15
N SER A 221 11.03 6.67 12.85
CA SER A 221 10.03 7.70 13.10
C SER A 221 10.38 8.61 14.28
N LEU A 222 10.88 8.06 15.39
CA LEU A 222 11.04 8.79 16.66
C LEU A 222 12.43 9.37 16.86
N SER A 223 13.48 8.73 16.31
CA SER A 223 14.86 9.12 16.59
C SER A 223 15.28 10.48 16.05
N PRO A 224 14.77 10.97 14.89
CA PRO A 224 15.09 12.32 14.44
C PRO A 224 14.77 13.39 15.48
N ASP A 225 13.65 13.25 16.20
CA ASP A 225 13.24 14.21 17.25
C ASP A 225 13.99 13.99 18.58
N LEU A 226 14.45 12.75 18.83
CA LEU A 226 15.10 12.35 20.10
C LEU A 226 16.63 12.35 20.04
N GLY A 227 17.25 12.76 18.92
CA GLY A 227 18.69 12.79 18.78
C GLY A 227 19.36 11.41 18.69
N TRP A 228 18.67 10.40 18.14
CA TRP A 228 19.17 9.04 17.94
C TRP A 228 19.65 8.35 19.22
N PRO A 229 18.78 8.15 20.21
CA PRO A 229 19.15 7.54 21.47
C PRO A 229 19.63 6.09 21.25
N TRP A 230 20.45 5.59 22.20
CA TRP A 230 21.05 4.24 22.09
C TRP A 230 20.00 3.12 21.94
N GLN A 231 18.80 3.29 22.50
CA GLN A 231 17.69 2.35 22.36
C GLN A 231 17.28 2.18 20.90
N SER A 232 17.24 3.27 20.15
CA SER A 232 16.91 3.27 18.70
C SER A 232 17.99 2.56 17.89
N GLN A 233 19.27 2.80 18.22
CA GLN A 233 20.40 2.10 17.59
C GLN A 233 20.38 0.61 17.91
N ALA A 234 20.11 0.24 19.16
CA ALA A 234 19.96 -1.14 19.59
C ALA A 234 18.79 -1.85 18.89
N ALA A 235 17.65 -1.16 18.71
CA ALA A 235 16.51 -1.71 17.98
C ALA A 235 16.86 -1.97 16.50
N LEU A 236 17.56 -1.05 15.83
CA LEU A 236 18.03 -1.27 14.46
C LEU A 236 19.02 -2.44 14.36
N LEU A 237 19.94 -2.57 15.31
CA LEU A 237 20.87 -3.71 15.38
C LEU A 237 20.15 -5.03 15.65
N ALA A 238 19.05 -5.02 16.43
CA ALA A 238 18.24 -6.20 16.71
C ALA A 238 17.56 -6.80 15.46
N ILE A 239 17.43 -6.04 14.37
CA ILE A 239 16.90 -6.55 13.09
C ILE A 239 17.76 -7.72 12.57
N ILE A 240 19.08 -7.69 12.77
CA ILE A 240 19.98 -8.75 12.30
C ILE A 240 19.66 -10.09 12.97
N PRO A 241 19.72 -10.22 14.31
CA PRO A 241 19.42 -11.49 14.97
C PRO A 241 17.94 -11.91 14.78
N LEU A 242 17.00 -10.96 14.71
CA LEU A 242 15.60 -11.28 14.43
C LEU A 242 15.40 -11.87 13.02
N THR A 243 16.10 -11.33 12.02
CA THR A 243 16.05 -11.86 10.64
C THR A 243 16.68 -13.25 10.58
N LEU A 244 17.80 -13.47 11.29
CA LEU A 244 18.43 -14.80 11.39
C LEU A 244 17.52 -15.80 12.11
N TRP A 245 16.86 -15.40 13.18
CA TRP A 245 15.89 -16.21 13.91
C TRP A 245 14.67 -16.58 13.04
N MET A 246 14.09 -15.61 12.31
CA MET A 246 13.00 -15.84 11.35
C MET A 246 13.44 -16.83 10.26
N ARG A 247 14.64 -16.64 9.69
CA ARG A 247 15.19 -17.54 8.68
C ARG A 247 15.43 -18.96 9.21
N ALA A 248 15.99 -19.10 10.42
CA ALA A 248 16.21 -20.41 11.03
C ALA A 248 14.87 -21.14 11.29
N GLY A 249 13.87 -20.45 11.78
CA GLY A 249 12.51 -20.97 11.95
C GLY A 249 11.88 -21.40 10.62
N ALA A 250 11.98 -20.58 9.59
CA ALA A 250 11.47 -20.88 8.27
C ALA A 250 12.16 -22.11 7.63
N LEU A 251 13.48 -22.24 7.78
CA LEU A 251 14.23 -23.43 7.31
C LEU A 251 13.77 -24.71 8.01
N ARG A 252 13.60 -24.67 9.34
CA ARG A 252 13.10 -25.81 10.11
C ARG A 252 11.68 -26.22 9.67
N GLN A 253 10.81 -25.27 9.48
CA GLN A 253 9.44 -25.52 8.99
C GLN A 253 9.45 -26.12 7.57
N GLU A 254 10.30 -25.60 6.68
CA GLU A 254 10.41 -26.12 5.31
C GLU A 254 10.93 -27.55 5.27
N GLN A 255 11.90 -27.91 6.16
CA GLN A 255 12.40 -29.29 6.34
C GLN A 255 11.29 -30.24 6.85
N GLN A 256 10.34 -29.74 7.62
CA GLN A 256 9.18 -30.50 8.11
C GLN A 256 8.03 -30.57 7.09
N GLY A 257 8.21 -30.09 5.87
CA GLY A 257 7.17 -30.04 4.83
C GLY A 257 6.09 -28.98 5.10
N LEU A 258 6.30 -28.07 6.06
CA LEU A 258 5.39 -26.99 6.36
C LEU A 258 5.64 -25.79 5.43
N HIS A 259 4.68 -24.89 5.37
CA HIS A 259 4.73 -23.69 4.54
C HIS A 259 4.96 -22.45 5.39
N PRO A 260 6.24 -22.03 5.66
CA PRO A 260 6.52 -20.82 6.42
C PRO A 260 6.03 -19.57 5.69
N LEU A 261 5.90 -18.46 6.45
CA LEU A 261 5.51 -17.14 5.94
C LEU A 261 6.45 -16.67 4.82
N MET A 262 7.74 -16.70 5.09
CA MET A 262 8.81 -16.34 4.15
C MET A 262 9.60 -17.58 3.79
N ARG A 263 9.29 -18.23 2.65
CA ARG A 263 10.02 -19.42 2.21
C ARG A 263 11.43 -19.06 1.75
N PRO A 264 12.49 -19.55 2.41
CA PRO A 264 13.88 -19.19 2.09
C PRO A 264 14.27 -19.51 0.64
N ARG A 265 13.73 -20.60 0.07
CA ARG A 265 13.99 -20.98 -1.32
C ARG A 265 13.44 -19.96 -2.32
N LEU A 266 12.27 -19.38 -2.05
CA LEU A 266 11.67 -18.37 -2.93
C LEU A 266 12.45 -17.04 -2.86
N LEU A 267 12.93 -16.65 -1.69
CA LEU A 267 13.75 -15.44 -1.52
C LEU A 267 15.09 -15.50 -2.26
N LYS A 268 15.55 -16.69 -2.66
CA LYS A 268 16.75 -16.85 -3.50
C LYS A 268 16.49 -16.60 -4.98
N LEU A 269 15.23 -16.65 -5.43
CA LEU A 269 14.88 -16.43 -6.84
C LEU A 269 15.21 -15.00 -7.28
N PRO A 270 15.88 -14.82 -8.44
CA PRO A 270 16.23 -13.50 -8.95
C PRO A 270 15.00 -12.61 -9.15
N SER A 271 13.88 -13.18 -9.62
CA SER A 271 12.62 -12.45 -9.82
C SER A 271 12.04 -11.90 -8.52
N ILE A 272 12.04 -12.70 -7.44
CA ILE A 272 11.61 -12.24 -6.12
C ILE A 272 12.53 -11.14 -5.60
N ARG A 273 13.85 -11.33 -5.67
CA ARG A 273 14.81 -10.31 -5.21
C ARG A 273 14.64 -8.99 -5.94
N PHE A 274 14.42 -9.05 -7.25
CA PHE A 274 14.18 -7.84 -8.03
C PHE A 274 12.81 -7.21 -7.70
N GLY A 275 11.78 -8.03 -7.49
CA GLY A 275 10.48 -7.58 -6.99
C GLY A 275 10.59 -6.90 -5.62
N LEU A 276 11.40 -7.46 -4.70
CA LEU A 276 11.69 -6.85 -3.40
C LEU A 276 12.38 -5.48 -3.54
N LEU A 277 13.29 -5.34 -4.50
CA LEU A 277 13.96 -4.06 -4.79
C LEU A 277 12.96 -3.01 -5.31
N ILE A 278 12.08 -3.41 -6.25
CA ILE A 278 10.99 -2.52 -6.72
C ILE A 278 10.12 -2.11 -5.53
N ALA A 279 9.72 -3.05 -4.67
CA ALA A 279 8.89 -2.74 -3.52
C ALA A 279 9.57 -1.73 -2.60
N LEU A 280 10.83 -1.95 -2.27
CA LEU A 280 11.59 -1.07 -1.37
C LEU A 280 11.72 0.35 -1.94
N LEU A 281 12.14 0.49 -3.19
CA LEU A 281 12.42 1.82 -3.77
C LEU A 281 11.14 2.53 -4.22
N PHE A 282 10.26 1.84 -4.94
CA PHE A 282 9.10 2.47 -5.54
C PHE A 282 7.93 2.69 -4.55
N PHE A 283 7.52 1.66 -3.78
CA PHE A 283 6.36 1.83 -2.91
C PHE A 283 6.67 2.69 -1.68
N SER A 284 7.93 2.70 -1.19
CA SER A 284 8.33 3.66 -0.16
C SER A 284 8.31 5.10 -0.70
N ALA A 285 8.85 5.32 -1.91
CA ALA A 285 8.80 6.61 -2.58
C ALA A 285 7.36 7.07 -2.79
N TRP A 286 6.49 6.20 -3.29
CA TRP A 286 5.07 6.54 -3.50
C TRP A 286 4.37 6.99 -2.23
N SER A 287 4.46 6.22 -1.14
CA SER A 287 3.77 6.58 0.10
C SER A 287 4.39 7.80 0.77
N GLY A 288 5.72 7.96 0.71
CA GLY A 288 6.43 9.17 1.14
C GLY A 288 5.97 10.40 0.35
N PHE A 289 5.87 10.29 -0.98
CA PHE A 289 5.37 11.33 -1.86
C PHE A 289 3.96 11.80 -1.47
N MET A 290 3.04 10.86 -1.27
CA MET A 290 1.66 11.19 -0.86
C MET A 290 1.64 11.96 0.47
N PHE A 291 2.43 11.52 1.44
CA PHE A 291 2.55 12.14 2.75
C PHE A 291 3.14 13.56 2.66
N CYS A 292 4.29 13.71 2.00
CA CYS A 292 5.00 15.01 1.90
C CYS A 292 4.21 16.03 1.08
N MET A 293 3.59 15.58 -0.03
CA MET A 293 2.74 16.47 -0.85
C MET A 293 1.51 16.93 -0.08
N ALA A 294 0.82 16.05 0.66
CA ALA A 294 -0.35 16.44 1.45
C ALA A 294 0.02 17.50 2.49
N LEU A 295 1.13 17.33 3.20
CA LEU A 295 1.63 18.33 4.17
C LEU A 295 2.02 19.64 3.49
N THR A 296 2.75 19.59 2.38
CA THR A 296 3.15 20.81 1.66
C THR A 296 1.95 21.60 1.16
N LEU A 297 0.96 20.92 0.56
CA LEU A 297 -0.23 21.60 0.02
C LEU A 297 -1.11 22.20 1.12
N GLN A 298 -1.26 21.53 2.25
CA GLN A 298 -2.12 22.00 3.34
C GLN A 298 -1.36 22.92 4.29
N ALA A 299 -0.35 22.45 5.00
CA ALA A 299 0.39 23.25 5.98
C ALA A 299 1.34 24.27 5.33
N GLY A 300 1.94 23.96 4.17
CA GLY A 300 2.89 24.85 3.47
C GLY A 300 2.21 25.93 2.63
N VAL A 301 1.27 25.52 1.76
CA VAL A 301 0.58 26.42 0.81
C VAL A 301 -0.70 27.01 1.42
N GLY A 302 -1.24 26.39 2.47
CA GLY A 302 -2.49 26.82 3.10
C GLY A 302 -3.75 26.36 2.34
N MET A 303 -3.66 25.31 1.53
CA MET A 303 -4.82 24.77 0.82
C MET A 303 -5.80 24.11 1.80
N ALA A 304 -7.09 24.37 1.62
CA ALA A 304 -8.12 23.59 2.28
C ALA A 304 -8.02 22.10 1.86
N PRO A 305 -8.44 21.14 2.72
CA PRO A 305 -8.35 19.70 2.42
C PRO A 305 -8.97 19.30 1.08
N TRP A 306 -10.09 19.93 0.67
CA TRP A 306 -10.72 19.65 -0.63
C TRP A 306 -9.87 20.12 -1.83
N GLN A 307 -9.13 21.24 -1.70
CA GLN A 307 -8.25 21.73 -2.74
C GLN A 307 -7.01 20.81 -2.89
N SER A 308 -6.44 20.43 -1.76
CA SER A 308 -5.35 19.46 -1.71
C SER A 308 -5.77 18.11 -2.33
N GLY A 309 -6.94 17.57 -1.95
CA GLY A 309 -7.48 16.34 -2.53
C GLY A 309 -7.71 16.42 -4.04
N ASN A 310 -8.27 17.53 -4.52
CA ASN A 310 -8.51 17.75 -5.95
C ASN A 310 -7.20 17.86 -6.76
N SER A 311 -6.10 18.26 -6.17
CA SER A 311 -4.79 18.32 -6.84
C SER A 311 -4.27 16.94 -7.28
N PHE A 312 -4.79 15.85 -6.68
CA PHE A 312 -4.43 14.48 -7.03
C PHE A 312 -5.41 13.80 -8.01
N VAL A 313 -6.48 14.46 -8.43
CA VAL A 313 -7.48 13.87 -9.35
C VAL A 313 -6.83 13.45 -10.65
N VAL A 314 -6.01 14.33 -11.24
CA VAL A 314 -5.33 14.06 -12.51
C VAL A 314 -4.38 12.87 -12.38
N LEU A 315 -3.65 12.77 -11.26
CA LEU A 315 -2.81 11.61 -10.95
C LEU A 315 -3.63 10.31 -10.95
N GLY A 316 -4.76 10.29 -10.24
CA GLY A 316 -5.62 9.11 -10.16
C GLY A 316 -6.24 8.71 -11.50
N VAL A 317 -6.72 9.69 -12.29
CA VAL A 317 -7.29 9.46 -13.63
C VAL A 317 -6.23 8.87 -14.57
N THR A 318 -5.04 9.43 -14.62
CA THR A 318 -3.96 8.94 -15.48
C THR A 318 -3.42 7.60 -15.01
N TYR A 319 -3.34 7.36 -13.69
CA TYR A 319 -3.03 6.04 -13.13
C TYR A 319 -4.06 5.00 -13.60
N PHE A 320 -5.35 5.27 -13.47
CA PHE A 320 -6.40 4.35 -13.90
C PHE A 320 -6.31 4.07 -15.41
N ALA A 321 -6.19 5.10 -16.24
CA ALA A 321 -6.04 4.96 -17.68
C ALA A 321 -4.81 4.11 -18.04
N SER A 322 -3.67 4.40 -17.44
CA SER A 322 -2.43 3.65 -17.64
C SER A 322 -2.57 2.19 -17.19
N ALA A 323 -3.16 1.94 -16.01
CA ALA A 323 -3.38 0.59 -15.49
C ALA A 323 -4.28 -0.25 -16.42
N TRP A 324 -5.26 0.37 -17.08
CA TRP A 324 -6.14 -0.26 -18.06
C TRP A 324 -5.40 -0.68 -19.32
N TYR A 325 -4.45 0.14 -19.79
CA TYR A 325 -3.66 -0.13 -21.00
C TYR A 325 -2.40 -0.97 -20.74
N ALA A 326 -1.86 -0.95 -19.53
CA ALA A 326 -0.61 -1.62 -19.19
C ALA A 326 -0.55 -3.11 -19.59
N PRO A 327 -1.59 -3.95 -19.40
CA PRO A 327 -1.56 -5.35 -19.83
C PRO A 327 -1.36 -5.51 -21.35
N LYS A 328 -1.96 -4.63 -22.17
CA LYS A 328 -1.82 -4.64 -23.63
C LYS A 328 -0.41 -4.20 -24.06
N LEU A 329 0.14 -3.20 -23.37
CA LEU A 329 1.50 -2.71 -23.61
C LEU A 329 2.53 -3.80 -23.26
N ILE A 330 2.37 -4.48 -22.13
CA ILE A 330 3.26 -5.56 -21.70
C ILE A 330 3.18 -6.79 -22.63
N ALA A 331 2.01 -7.04 -23.23
CA ALA A 331 1.86 -8.11 -24.22
C ALA A 331 2.58 -7.81 -25.55
N ARG A 332 2.71 -6.52 -25.93
CA ARG A 332 3.40 -6.09 -27.16
C ARG A 332 4.90 -5.85 -26.96
N HIS A 333 5.27 -5.42 -25.77
CA HIS A 333 6.65 -5.12 -25.38
C HIS A 333 7.03 -6.00 -24.19
N ASN A 334 8.31 -6.23 -23.94
CA ASN A 334 8.70 -6.99 -22.75
C ASN A 334 8.47 -6.18 -21.47
N VAL A 335 8.25 -6.88 -20.34
CA VAL A 335 7.94 -6.27 -19.05
C VAL A 335 9.04 -5.30 -18.55
N ARG A 336 10.31 -5.58 -18.92
CA ARG A 336 11.44 -4.71 -18.59
C ARG A 336 11.34 -3.35 -19.29
N THR A 337 11.00 -3.33 -20.58
CA THR A 337 10.81 -2.08 -21.33
C THR A 337 9.69 -1.26 -20.72
N ILE A 338 8.58 -1.89 -20.34
CA ILE A 338 7.46 -1.20 -19.69
C ILE A 338 7.84 -0.67 -18.30
N LEU A 339 8.61 -1.43 -17.52
CA LEU A 339 9.14 -0.93 -16.24
C LEU A 339 10.02 0.31 -16.44
N LEU A 340 10.97 0.26 -17.36
CA LEU A 340 11.88 1.38 -17.66
C LEU A 340 11.12 2.60 -18.20
N SER A 341 10.14 2.39 -19.09
CA SER A 341 9.29 3.50 -19.58
C SER A 341 8.46 4.10 -18.44
N GLY A 342 7.91 3.28 -17.54
CA GLY A 342 7.20 3.75 -16.36
C GLY A 342 8.08 4.60 -15.46
N ILE A 343 9.31 4.15 -15.19
CA ILE A 343 10.29 4.91 -14.39
C ILE A 343 10.65 6.23 -15.09
N ALA A 344 10.94 6.20 -16.39
CA ALA A 344 11.29 7.40 -17.14
C ALA A 344 10.17 8.44 -17.13
N ILE A 345 8.92 8.00 -17.32
CA ILE A 345 7.74 8.89 -17.27
C ILE A 345 7.55 9.45 -15.86
N GLN A 346 7.69 8.63 -14.82
CA GLN A 346 7.59 9.10 -13.43
C GLN A 346 8.67 10.11 -13.09
N VAL A 347 9.93 9.85 -13.47
CA VAL A 347 11.05 10.80 -13.26
C VAL A 347 10.79 12.10 -14.02
N SER A 348 10.29 12.04 -15.24
CA SER A 348 9.89 13.26 -15.99
C SER A 348 8.79 14.04 -15.27
N GLY A 349 7.83 13.33 -14.65
CA GLY A 349 6.78 13.96 -13.83
C GLY A 349 7.32 14.62 -12.56
N LEU A 350 8.28 13.96 -11.86
CA LEU A 350 8.94 14.52 -10.69
C LEU A 350 9.79 15.75 -11.03
N LEU A 351 10.52 15.71 -12.17
CA LEU A 351 11.25 16.87 -12.70
C LEU A 351 10.32 18.01 -13.10
N ALA A 352 9.17 17.69 -13.71
CA ALA A 352 8.16 18.69 -14.04
C ALA A 352 7.57 19.33 -12.75
N LEU A 353 7.34 18.55 -11.71
CA LEU A 353 6.89 19.05 -10.40
C LEU A 353 7.95 19.95 -9.77
N PHE A 354 9.21 19.54 -9.80
CA PHE A 354 10.33 20.36 -9.32
C PHE A 354 10.41 21.70 -10.08
N ALA A 355 10.28 21.66 -11.41
CA ALA A 355 10.23 22.87 -12.24
C ALA A 355 9.00 23.75 -11.91
N THR A 356 7.85 23.13 -11.65
CA THR A 356 6.64 23.87 -11.25
C THR A 356 6.86 24.60 -9.92
N LEU A 357 7.46 23.96 -8.91
CA LEU A 357 7.82 24.60 -7.64
C LEU A 357 8.70 25.84 -7.84
N TRP A 358 9.69 25.71 -8.69
CA TRP A 358 10.63 26.79 -8.98
C TRP A 358 9.98 27.95 -9.75
N LEU A 359 9.23 27.64 -10.83
CA LEU A 359 8.58 28.65 -11.70
C LEU A 359 7.44 29.39 -11.02
N THR A 360 6.71 28.74 -10.15
CA THR A 360 5.56 29.35 -9.43
C THR A 360 5.96 30.00 -8.11
N HIS A 361 7.24 29.93 -7.75
CA HIS A 361 7.73 30.37 -6.44
C HIS A 361 6.90 29.78 -5.28
N GLY A 362 6.46 28.54 -5.44
CA GLY A 362 5.65 27.83 -4.46
C GLY A 362 4.16 28.16 -4.45
N HIS A 363 3.67 29.02 -5.33
CA HIS A 363 2.23 29.26 -5.51
C HIS A 363 1.58 28.08 -6.27
N LEU A 364 1.33 26.99 -5.56
CA LEU A 364 0.76 25.77 -6.12
C LEU A 364 -0.76 25.84 -6.19
N ASN A 365 -1.32 25.25 -7.26
CA ASN A 365 -2.75 25.00 -7.39
C ASN A 365 -2.98 23.75 -8.25
N ALA A 366 -4.21 23.25 -8.28
CA ALA A 366 -4.53 22.01 -8.99
C ALA A 366 -4.20 22.06 -10.49
N LEU A 367 -4.26 23.23 -11.12
CA LEU A 367 -4.01 23.38 -12.57
C LEU A 367 -2.51 23.34 -12.89
N ASN A 368 -1.66 24.03 -12.11
CA ASN A 368 -0.22 24.00 -12.35
C ASN A 368 0.42 22.68 -11.92
N LEU A 369 -0.20 21.93 -11.01
CA LEU A 369 0.21 20.58 -10.64
C LEU A 369 -0.25 19.50 -11.65
N ALA A 370 -1.28 19.77 -12.46
CA ALA A 370 -1.89 18.77 -13.34
C ALA A 370 -0.90 18.09 -14.32
N PRO A 371 0.02 18.80 -15.02
CA PRO A 371 0.94 18.16 -15.95
C PRO A 371 1.90 17.19 -15.25
N SER A 372 2.47 17.57 -14.11
CA SER A 372 3.41 16.75 -13.35
C SER A 372 2.69 15.54 -12.74
N THR A 373 1.54 15.74 -12.11
CA THR A 373 0.75 14.65 -11.51
C THR A 373 0.21 13.68 -12.56
N ALA A 374 -0.09 14.14 -13.78
CA ALA A 374 -0.46 13.27 -14.90
C ALA A 374 0.66 12.28 -15.26
N LEU A 375 1.88 12.78 -15.42
CA LEU A 375 3.04 11.95 -15.71
C LEU A 375 3.35 10.98 -14.57
N ILE A 376 3.34 11.48 -13.33
CA ILE A 376 3.59 10.65 -12.14
C ILE A 376 2.58 9.49 -12.09
N GLY A 377 1.28 9.78 -12.18
CA GLY A 377 0.24 8.75 -12.11
C GLY A 377 0.34 7.72 -13.23
N TYR A 378 0.62 8.17 -14.47
CA TYR A 378 0.79 7.28 -15.60
C TYR A 378 2.01 6.34 -15.42
N GLY A 379 3.15 6.89 -15.00
CA GLY A 379 4.37 6.12 -14.75
C GLY A 379 4.20 5.11 -13.60
N GLN A 380 3.57 5.53 -12.50
CA GLN A 380 3.30 4.67 -11.34
C GLN A 380 2.51 3.40 -11.72
N ALA A 381 1.46 3.53 -12.54
CA ALA A 381 0.66 2.38 -12.95
C ALA A 381 1.46 1.37 -13.78
N LEU A 382 2.35 1.81 -14.66
CA LEU A 382 3.25 0.93 -15.42
C LEU A 382 4.21 0.17 -14.51
N ILE A 383 4.77 0.83 -13.50
CA ILE A 383 5.68 0.21 -12.52
C ILE A 383 4.94 -0.84 -11.69
N VAL A 384 3.76 -0.51 -11.16
CA VAL A 384 2.93 -1.44 -10.37
C VAL A 384 2.55 -2.69 -11.16
N ASN A 385 2.12 -2.53 -12.42
CA ASN A 385 1.79 -3.66 -13.28
C ASN A 385 3.02 -4.53 -13.59
N SER A 386 4.21 -3.92 -13.69
CA SER A 386 5.46 -4.63 -13.90
C SER A 386 5.94 -5.37 -12.67
N PHE A 387 5.72 -4.83 -11.48
CA PHE A 387 6.15 -5.38 -10.19
C PHE A 387 5.68 -6.83 -9.98
N TYR A 388 4.38 -7.07 -10.03
CA TYR A 388 3.83 -8.40 -9.83
C TYR A 388 4.25 -9.39 -10.93
N ARG A 389 4.31 -8.94 -12.19
CA ARG A 389 4.72 -9.80 -13.31
C ARG A 389 6.18 -10.21 -13.20
N ILE A 390 7.06 -9.30 -12.78
CA ILE A 390 8.48 -9.59 -12.57
C ILE A 390 8.64 -10.50 -11.36
N GLY A 391 8.06 -10.14 -10.23
CA GLY A 391 8.22 -10.87 -8.97
C GLY A 391 7.71 -12.31 -9.05
N MET A 392 6.63 -12.55 -9.80
CA MET A 392 6.00 -13.88 -9.94
C MET A 392 6.61 -14.75 -11.04
N ARG A 393 7.52 -14.23 -11.85
CA ARG A 393 7.98 -14.84 -13.09
C ARG A 393 8.63 -16.22 -12.92
N ASP A 394 9.48 -16.39 -11.92
CA ASP A 394 10.27 -17.61 -11.70
C ASP A 394 9.61 -18.55 -10.68
N ILE A 395 8.40 -18.23 -10.26
CA ILE A 395 7.67 -19.00 -9.25
C ILE A 395 6.87 -20.10 -9.92
N ALA A 396 7.06 -21.34 -9.45
CA ALA A 396 6.26 -22.49 -9.89
C ALA A 396 4.78 -22.29 -9.49
N THR A 397 3.86 -22.81 -10.31
CA THR A 397 2.41 -22.69 -10.10
C THR A 397 1.96 -23.13 -8.69
N GLN A 398 2.57 -24.19 -8.17
CA GLN A 398 2.32 -24.72 -6.82
C GLN A 398 2.73 -23.77 -5.69
N ASP A 399 3.67 -22.83 -5.94
CA ASP A 399 4.18 -21.86 -4.98
C ASP A 399 3.62 -20.44 -5.20
N ALA A 400 2.73 -20.27 -6.18
CA ALA A 400 2.21 -18.95 -6.59
C ALA A 400 1.57 -18.18 -5.43
N GLY A 401 0.82 -18.87 -4.56
CA GLY A 401 0.23 -18.28 -3.36
C GLY A 401 1.26 -17.75 -2.38
N SER A 402 2.35 -18.51 -2.13
CA SER A 402 3.42 -18.06 -1.24
C SER A 402 4.24 -16.92 -1.83
N GLY A 403 4.49 -16.95 -3.14
CA GLY A 403 5.23 -15.89 -3.83
C GLY A 403 4.45 -14.57 -3.84
N SER A 404 3.16 -14.61 -4.16
CA SER A 404 2.31 -13.40 -4.13
C SER A 404 2.17 -12.85 -2.70
N ALA A 405 2.08 -13.71 -1.69
CA ALA A 405 2.05 -13.28 -0.29
C ALA A 405 3.34 -12.55 0.12
N ILE A 406 4.52 -13.05 -0.26
CA ILE A 406 5.80 -12.38 0.00
C ILE A 406 5.83 -10.99 -0.64
N LEU A 407 5.47 -10.88 -1.93
CA LEU A 407 5.47 -9.60 -2.64
C LEU A 407 4.48 -8.61 -2.04
N SER A 408 3.25 -9.06 -1.74
CA SER A 408 2.22 -8.20 -1.15
C SER A 408 2.56 -7.77 0.28
N THR A 409 3.14 -8.67 1.10
CA THR A 409 3.60 -8.33 2.45
C THR A 409 4.65 -7.23 2.40
N LEU A 410 5.65 -7.36 1.50
CA LEU A 410 6.69 -6.35 1.40
C LEU A 410 6.16 -5.04 0.81
N GLN A 411 5.26 -5.10 -0.18
CA GLN A 411 4.59 -3.92 -0.70
C GLN A 411 3.89 -3.13 0.40
N GLN A 412 3.12 -3.80 1.25
CA GLN A 412 2.40 -3.13 2.35
C GLN A 412 3.36 -2.63 3.43
N ALA A 413 4.41 -3.39 3.75
CA ALA A 413 5.44 -2.94 4.67
C ALA A 413 6.13 -1.66 4.20
N THR A 414 6.50 -1.60 2.92
CA THR A 414 7.18 -0.42 2.34
C THR A 414 6.24 0.77 2.19
N LEU A 415 4.95 0.56 1.86
CA LEU A 415 3.93 1.61 1.90
C LEU A 415 3.76 2.18 3.32
N GLY A 416 3.80 1.34 4.35
CA GLY A 416 3.74 1.79 5.74
C GLY A 416 5.02 2.50 6.19
N LEU A 417 6.18 2.02 5.79
CA LEU A 417 7.48 2.60 6.19
C LEU A 417 7.86 3.88 5.43
N GLY A 418 7.32 4.08 4.23
CA GLY A 418 7.65 5.25 3.40
C GLY A 418 7.49 6.60 4.11
N PRO A 419 6.34 6.90 4.74
CA PRO A 419 6.16 8.12 5.52
C PRO A 419 7.11 8.23 6.72
N ALA A 420 7.49 7.13 7.36
CA ALA A 420 8.43 7.14 8.46
C ALA A 420 9.86 7.52 8.00
N VAL A 421 10.31 6.92 6.90
CA VAL A 421 11.68 7.12 6.38
C VAL A 421 11.77 8.43 5.58
N LEU A 422 10.95 8.55 4.54
CA LEU A 422 11.01 9.66 3.60
C LEU A 422 10.30 10.90 4.13
N GLY A 423 9.23 10.71 4.91
CA GLY A 423 8.61 11.80 5.68
C GLY A 423 9.58 12.35 6.73
N GLY A 424 10.33 11.48 7.43
CA GLY A 424 11.40 11.90 8.34
C GLY A 424 12.49 12.71 7.64
N LEU A 425 12.91 12.30 6.44
CA LEU A 425 13.83 13.08 5.60
C LEU A 425 13.24 14.45 5.25
N PHE A 426 11.99 14.49 4.80
CA PHE A 426 11.30 15.74 4.46
C PHE A 426 11.22 16.70 5.66
N LEU A 427 10.89 16.19 6.84
CA LEU A 427 10.81 16.99 8.06
C LEU A 427 12.20 17.50 8.51
N HIS A 428 13.24 16.68 8.33
CA HIS A 428 14.61 17.12 8.56
C HIS A 428 15.00 18.26 7.61
N LEU A 429 14.67 18.13 6.31
CA LEU A 429 14.87 19.20 5.33
C LEU A 429 14.06 20.45 5.68
N LEU A 430 12.81 20.29 6.15
CA LEU A 430 11.96 21.39 6.58
C LEU A 430 12.59 22.18 7.74
N ASN A 431 13.22 21.49 8.70
CA ASN A 431 13.96 22.13 9.78
C ASN A 431 15.21 22.88 9.25
N LEU A 432 15.95 22.29 8.31
CA LEU A 432 17.12 22.94 7.70
C LEU A 432 16.76 24.18 6.88
N THR A 433 15.58 24.17 6.24
CA THR A 433 15.06 25.29 5.43
C THR A 433 14.22 26.28 6.26
N GLN A 434 14.34 26.24 7.60
CA GLN A 434 13.63 27.15 8.52
C GLN A 434 12.11 27.19 8.31
N GLY A 435 11.51 26.05 7.98
CA GLY A 435 10.07 25.92 7.76
C GLY A 435 9.61 26.21 6.33
N ASN A 436 10.52 26.33 5.36
CA ASN A 436 10.15 26.49 3.96
C ASN A 436 9.75 25.15 3.32
N TYR A 437 8.45 24.88 3.27
CA TYR A 437 7.88 23.64 2.72
C TYR A 437 8.24 23.40 1.24
N ASN A 438 8.37 24.46 0.43
CA ASN A 438 8.67 24.34 -0.98
C ASN A 438 10.13 23.89 -1.22
N GLU A 439 11.07 24.42 -0.46
CA GLU A 439 12.46 23.99 -0.52
C GLU A 439 12.64 22.58 0.05
N ALA A 440 11.96 22.25 1.15
CA ALA A 440 11.96 20.91 1.73
C ALA A 440 11.39 19.88 0.74
N LEU A 441 10.28 20.22 0.06
CA LEU A 441 9.70 19.37 -0.99
C LEU A 441 10.66 19.22 -2.17
N GLY A 442 11.33 20.28 -2.59
CA GLY A 442 12.35 20.23 -3.63
C GLY A 442 13.47 19.24 -3.30
N GLY A 443 14.02 19.30 -2.10
CA GLY A 443 15.03 18.35 -1.61
C GLY A 443 14.51 16.90 -1.54
N PHE A 444 13.29 16.72 -1.10
CA PHE A 444 12.61 15.42 -1.09
C PHE A 444 12.45 14.84 -2.52
N LEU A 445 12.02 15.66 -3.49
CA LEU A 445 11.87 15.22 -4.89
C LEU A 445 13.20 14.76 -5.49
N VAL A 446 14.31 15.41 -5.13
CA VAL A 446 15.65 14.96 -5.54
C VAL A 446 15.94 13.55 -5.00
N ALA A 447 15.65 13.29 -3.73
CA ALA A 447 15.83 11.96 -3.15
C ALA A 447 14.96 10.90 -3.85
N GLU A 448 13.71 11.23 -4.16
CA GLU A 448 12.80 10.32 -4.89
C GLU A 448 13.29 10.04 -6.31
N ILE A 449 13.77 11.06 -7.04
CA ILE A 449 14.38 10.89 -8.37
C ILE A 449 15.59 9.95 -8.29
N VAL A 450 16.46 10.12 -7.28
CA VAL A 450 17.63 9.23 -7.08
C VAL A 450 17.19 7.79 -6.84
N MET A 451 16.11 7.56 -6.04
CA MET A 451 15.56 6.21 -5.82
C MET A 451 15.06 5.61 -7.14
N MET A 452 14.34 6.37 -7.96
CA MET A 452 13.84 5.90 -9.27
C MET A 452 14.97 5.64 -10.26
N LEU A 453 15.99 6.47 -10.32
CA LEU A 453 17.18 6.26 -11.15
C LEU A 453 17.96 5.03 -10.70
N THR A 454 18.09 4.80 -9.38
CA THR A 454 18.70 3.58 -8.82
C THR A 454 17.94 2.33 -9.28
N LEU A 455 16.62 2.38 -9.25
CA LEU A 455 15.78 1.30 -9.77
C LEU A 455 15.95 1.10 -11.27
N ALA A 456 16.06 2.18 -12.04
CA ALA A 456 16.32 2.10 -13.49
C ALA A 456 17.67 1.44 -13.79
N VAL A 457 18.74 1.84 -13.11
CA VAL A 457 20.08 1.23 -13.25
C VAL A 457 20.03 -0.25 -12.92
N ALA A 458 19.38 -0.64 -11.82
CA ALA A 458 19.19 -2.03 -11.44
C ALA A 458 18.39 -2.82 -12.52
N ALA A 459 17.34 -2.22 -13.11
CA ALA A 459 16.56 -2.82 -14.19
C ALA A 459 17.37 -2.97 -15.49
N ILE A 460 18.27 -2.03 -15.76
CA ILE A 460 19.21 -2.12 -16.90
C ILE A 460 20.22 -3.25 -16.67
N GLY A 461 20.81 -3.34 -15.49
CA GLY A 461 21.76 -4.39 -15.12
C GLY A 461 21.14 -5.80 -15.09
N ALA A 462 19.87 -5.92 -14.71
CA ALA A 462 19.13 -7.18 -14.70
C ALA A 462 18.66 -7.68 -16.05
N ARG A 463 19.29 -7.25 -17.17
CA ARG A 463 18.86 -7.56 -18.54
C ARG A 463 18.63 -9.05 -18.79
N GLN A 464 19.55 -9.91 -18.38
CA GLN A 464 19.44 -11.36 -18.55
C GLN A 464 18.35 -11.98 -17.66
N GLN A 465 18.15 -11.42 -16.47
CA GLN A 465 17.15 -11.89 -15.51
C GLN A 465 15.73 -11.48 -15.91
N LEU A 466 15.56 -10.42 -16.68
CA LEU A 466 14.27 -9.88 -17.13
C LEU A 466 13.97 -10.19 -18.62
N ALA A 467 14.87 -10.89 -19.34
CA ALA A 467 14.67 -11.29 -20.73
C ALA A 467 13.50 -12.29 -20.85
N PRO A 468 12.71 -12.27 -21.94
CA PRO A 468 11.67 -13.27 -22.16
C PRO A 468 12.29 -14.68 -22.14
N ARG A 469 11.68 -15.61 -21.37
CA ARG A 469 12.04 -17.02 -21.57
C ARG A 469 11.44 -17.46 -22.88
N CYS A 470 12.26 -18.03 -23.80
CA CYS A 470 11.72 -18.83 -24.89
C CYS A 470 10.88 -19.94 -24.27
N PRO A 471 9.66 -20.22 -24.78
CA PRO A 471 8.95 -21.42 -24.38
C PRO A 471 9.89 -22.59 -24.63
N ALA A 472 10.17 -23.38 -23.60
CA ALA A 472 10.82 -24.67 -23.78
C ALA A 472 9.90 -25.49 -24.68
N ASN A 473 10.42 -25.87 -25.85
CA ASN A 473 9.76 -26.76 -26.83
C ASN A 473 9.35 -28.07 -26.17
#